data_8be7b50c18a70e055bc3530adc7647d6
#
_entry.id   8be7b50c18a70e055bc3530adc7647d6
#
_cell.length_a   1.000
_cell.length_b   1.000
_cell.length_c   1.000
_cell.angle_alpha   90.00
_cell.angle_beta   90.00
_cell.angle_gamma   90.00
#
_symmetry.space_group_name_H-M   'P 1'
#
loop_
_entity.id
_entity.type
_entity.pdbx_description
1 polymer ?
#
loop_
_entity_poly.entity_id
_entity_poly.type
_entity_poly.pdbx_seq_one_letter_code
_entity_poly.pdbx_strand_id
1 'polypeptide(L)'
;MAQKRQNLTQFILERNKKQSAEFCTPGAQLARRLYRAQHPSEILALKCMDGRLNLALTTNTPQGIIKPYRNIGGKFDLGWPFFGRLMLEDIEYAVSKGRPTIVLSTYHFSKGDKHRGCAGYGYDTNAAKKGAKKLRDQFKFAFGGNHIAVFPLVVGIETDEGGLIFHSEGAQTFDVAEHIDASAENIHTQLRHMYPEMPDRIIEDLLPLIQGNQKYVAEVRAKKPPVVDLEHKEQIIAVGRGFDWLHVPNRALIIGPYDPRWEDAIAVAGNIVLGNMKAKRIPEKDGALLLLCAPFRTIGADQGVAIEKTLFLARESERVLRERVPKIMKKLQILAGTVDLNTRALHVISKGKLSR
;
A
#
# COMPACT_ATOMS: atom_id res chain seq x y z
N MET A 1 -20.45 -19.23 24.86
CA MET A 1 -19.86 -18.02 25.48
C MET A 1 -20.02 -16.85 24.50
N ALA A 2 -20.64 -15.73 24.90
CA ALA A 2 -20.75 -14.55 24.05
C ALA A 2 -19.36 -13.95 23.81
N GLN A 3 -18.91 -13.93 22.58
CA GLN A 3 -17.62 -13.38 22.21
C GLN A 3 -17.57 -11.88 22.58
N LYS A 4 -16.61 -11.47 23.41
CA LYS A 4 -16.46 -10.08 23.87
C LYS A 4 -16.30 -9.14 22.67
N ARG A 5 -16.94 -7.95 22.70
CA ARG A 5 -16.79 -6.91 21.67
C ARG A 5 -15.32 -6.53 21.55
N GLN A 6 -14.77 -6.53 20.30
CA GLN A 6 -13.41 -6.08 20.05
C GLN A 6 -13.34 -4.54 20.04
N ASN A 7 -12.46 -3.97 20.82
CA ASN A 7 -12.14 -2.54 20.74
C ASN A 7 -11.11 -2.31 19.62
N LEU A 8 -11.57 -1.84 18.46
CA LEU A 8 -10.71 -1.66 17.28
C LEU A 8 -9.64 -0.59 17.50
N THR A 9 -9.96 0.46 18.25
CA THR A 9 -8.99 1.49 18.62
C THR A 9 -7.83 0.88 19.43
N GLN A 10 -8.14 0.12 20.47
CA GLN A 10 -7.14 -0.54 21.29
C GLN A 10 -6.31 -1.54 20.48
N PHE A 11 -6.96 -2.33 19.63
CA PHE A 11 -6.31 -3.26 18.73
C PHE A 11 -5.26 -2.58 17.83
N ILE A 12 -5.59 -1.42 17.24
CA ILE A 12 -4.66 -0.66 16.39
C ILE A 12 -3.50 -0.09 17.19
N LEU A 13 -3.76 0.45 18.38
CA LEU A 13 -2.71 1.01 19.24
C LEU A 13 -1.70 -0.04 19.70
N GLU A 14 -2.18 -1.20 20.15
CA GLU A 14 -1.31 -2.33 20.53
C GLU A 14 -0.49 -2.83 19.36
N ARG A 15 -1.12 -2.96 18.18
CA ARG A 15 -0.42 -3.38 16.96
C ARG A 15 0.65 -2.36 16.54
N ASN A 16 0.33 -1.07 16.56
CA ASN A 16 1.30 -0.03 16.23
C ASN A 16 2.48 -0.06 17.22
N LYS A 17 2.22 -0.16 18.52
CA LYS A 17 3.28 -0.27 19.54
C LYS A 17 4.23 -1.41 19.24
N LYS A 18 3.70 -2.60 18.90
CA LYS A 18 4.51 -3.77 18.54
C LYS A 18 5.34 -3.51 17.28
N GLN A 19 4.70 -3.05 16.20
CA GLN A 19 5.36 -2.82 14.92
C GLN A 19 6.40 -1.70 14.98
N SER A 20 6.14 -0.63 15.74
CA SER A 20 7.10 0.45 15.99
C SER A 20 8.32 -0.08 16.75
N ALA A 21 8.12 -0.89 17.80
CA ALA A 21 9.21 -1.49 18.55
C ALA A 21 10.07 -2.41 17.65
N GLU A 22 9.44 -3.27 16.83
CA GLU A 22 10.13 -4.12 15.86
C GLU A 22 10.92 -3.31 14.83
N PHE A 23 10.32 -2.25 14.29
CA PHE A 23 10.95 -1.34 13.33
C PHE A 23 12.20 -0.67 13.91
N CYS A 24 12.20 -0.33 15.19
CA CYS A 24 13.30 0.38 15.87
C CYS A 24 14.41 -0.55 16.40
N THR A 25 14.27 -1.87 16.29
CA THR A 25 15.34 -2.79 16.75
C THR A 25 16.65 -2.54 15.99
N PRO A 26 17.82 -2.70 16.65
CA PRO A 26 19.12 -2.58 15.97
C PRO A 26 19.24 -3.48 14.74
N GLY A 27 18.72 -4.71 14.82
CA GLY A 27 18.72 -5.66 13.69
C GLY A 27 17.88 -5.15 12.50
N ALA A 28 16.68 -4.62 12.74
CA ALA A 28 15.85 -4.05 11.67
C ALA A 28 16.46 -2.78 11.05
N GLN A 29 17.12 -1.96 11.86
CA GLN A 29 17.86 -0.78 11.36
C GLN A 29 19.06 -1.18 10.50
N LEU A 30 19.82 -2.18 10.95
CA LEU A 30 20.96 -2.70 10.20
C LEU A 30 20.49 -3.33 8.88
N ALA A 31 19.43 -4.15 8.90
CA ALA A 31 18.87 -4.75 7.69
C ALA A 31 18.49 -3.71 6.64
N ARG A 32 17.83 -2.61 7.05
CA ARG A 32 17.51 -1.50 6.12
C ARG A 32 18.75 -0.80 5.57
N ARG A 33 19.78 -0.59 6.40
CA ARG A 33 21.04 0.03 5.95
C ARG A 33 21.78 -0.84 4.96
N LEU A 34 21.91 -2.13 5.24
CA LEU A 34 22.54 -3.10 4.36
C LEU A 34 21.78 -3.22 3.02
N TYR A 35 20.44 -3.33 3.09
CA TYR A 35 19.61 -3.38 1.89
C TYR A 35 19.84 -2.15 1.00
N ARG A 36 19.82 -0.92 1.56
CA ARG A 36 20.04 0.31 0.79
C ARG A 36 21.47 0.48 0.30
N ALA A 37 22.45 -0.10 0.96
CA ALA A 37 23.85 -0.08 0.50
C ALA A 37 24.04 -1.00 -0.71
N GLN A 38 23.37 -2.15 -0.73
CA GLN A 38 23.43 -3.11 -1.82
C GLN A 38 22.48 -2.76 -2.98
N HIS A 39 21.29 -2.23 -2.65
CA HIS A 39 20.19 -1.93 -3.56
C HIS A 39 19.72 -0.49 -3.32
N PRO A 40 20.42 0.51 -3.89
CA PRO A 40 20.20 1.93 -3.57
C PRO A 40 18.96 2.53 -4.19
N SER A 41 18.29 1.88 -5.15
CA SER A 41 17.10 2.42 -5.78
C SER A 41 16.00 2.73 -4.76
N GLU A 42 15.40 3.91 -4.85
CA GLU A 42 14.17 4.23 -4.11
C GLU A 42 13.01 3.50 -4.79
N ILE A 43 12.14 2.84 -4.01
CA ILE A 43 11.04 2.03 -4.54
C ILE A 43 9.73 2.68 -4.14
N LEU A 44 9.00 3.22 -5.13
CA LEU A 44 7.66 3.80 -4.97
C LEU A 44 6.63 2.79 -5.47
N ALA A 45 5.66 2.41 -4.65
CA ALA A 45 4.64 1.44 -5.01
C ALA A 45 3.25 2.09 -5.03
N LEU A 46 2.68 2.25 -6.21
CA LEU A 46 1.36 2.83 -6.47
C LEU A 46 0.35 1.69 -6.55
N LYS A 47 -0.52 1.56 -5.54
CA LYS A 47 -1.36 0.38 -5.39
C LYS A 47 -2.76 0.67 -4.87
N CYS A 48 -3.63 -0.35 -4.96
CA CYS A 48 -5.00 -0.26 -4.46
C CYS A 48 -5.04 0.00 -2.95
N MET A 49 -6.17 0.58 -2.50
CA MET A 49 -6.49 0.78 -1.08
C MET A 49 -6.63 -0.54 -0.29
N ASP A 50 -6.73 -1.67 -0.96
CA ASP A 50 -6.85 -3.00 -0.37
C ASP A 50 -5.67 -3.32 0.56
N GLY A 51 -5.95 -3.53 1.84
CA GLY A 51 -4.94 -3.76 2.88
C GLY A 51 -4.18 -5.07 2.76
N ARG A 52 -4.68 -6.04 1.94
CA ARG A 52 -3.97 -7.30 1.64
C ARG A 52 -2.68 -7.05 0.87
N LEU A 53 -2.62 -5.97 0.09
CA LEU A 53 -1.49 -5.66 -0.78
C LEU A 53 -0.33 -5.08 0.02
N ASN A 54 0.45 -5.90 0.70
CA ASN A 54 1.65 -5.49 1.42
C ASN A 54 2.91 -5.99 0.72
N LEU A 55 3.46 -5.17 -0.20
CA LEU A 55 4.64 -5.55 -0.98
C LEU A 55 5.87 -5.80 -0.11
N ALA A 56 6.10 -5.05 0.97
CA ALA A 56 7.24 -5.31 1.85
C ALA A 56 7.19 -6.73 2.45
N LEU A 57 5.98 -7.20 2.79
CA LEU A 57 5.78 -8.57 3.28
C LEU A 57 5.95 -9.60 2.14
N THR A 58 5.24 -9.40 1.02
CA THR A 58 5.23 -10.39 -0.07
C THR A 58 6.55 -10.48 -0.82
N THR A 59 7.46 -9.52 -0.65
CA THR A 59 8.81 -9.52 -1.22
C THR A 59 9.91 -9.74 -0.17
N ASN A 60 9.55 -10.07 1.08
CA ASN A 60 10.51 -10.17 2.19
C ASN A 60 11.45 -8.96 2.29
N THR A 61 10.99 -7.78 1.89
CA THR A 61 11.77 -6.55 1.93
C THR A 61 11.68 -5.91 3.32
N PRO A 62 12.77 -5.43 3.91
CA PRO A 62 12.72 -4.73 5.18
C PRO A 62 11.72 -3.58 5.17
N GLN A 63 10.91 -3.46 6.21
CA GLN A 63 9.91 -2.38 6.30
C GLN A 63 10.57 -0.99 6.18
N GLY A 64 9.97 -0.11 5.39
CA GLY A 64 10.46 1.22 5.13
C GLY A 64 11.43 1.34 3.94
N ILE A 65 11.68 0.24 3.21
CA ILE A 65 12.36 0.28 1.91
C ILE A 65 11.37 0.66 0.81
N ILE A 66 10.25 -0.05 0.71
CA ILE A 66 9.20 0.26 -0.27
C ILE A 66 8.29 1.35 0.30
N LYS A 67 8.11 2.44 -0.45
CA LYS A 67 7.24 3.56 -0.10
C LYS A 67 5.86 3.38 -0.76
N PRO A 68 4.80 3.03 0.02
CA PRO A 68 3.49 2.73 -0.56
C PRO A 68 2.64 3.99 -0.72
N TYR A 69 1.99 4.12 -1.88
CA TYR A 69 0.91 5.07 -2.15
C TYR A 69 -0.34 4.28 -2.48
N ARG A 70 -1.46 4.64 -1.87
CA ARG A 70 -2.69 3.85 -1.96
C ARG A 70 -3.87 4.71 -2.33
N ASN A 71 -4.64 4.26 -3.31
CA ASN A 71 -5.90 4.86 -3.70
C ASN A 71 -6.86 3.78 -4.21
N ILE A 72 -8.14 4.11 -4.34
CA ILE A 72 -9.14 3.21 -4.90
C ILE A 72 -8.71 2.68 -6.27
N GLY A 73 -8.70 1.36 -6.42
CA GLY A 73 -8.28 0.72 -7.67
C GLY A 73 -6.80 0.91 -8.04
N GLY A 74 -5.97 1.50 -7.18
CA GLY A 74 -4.62 1.91 -7.58
C GLY A 74 -4.64 3.00 -8.66
N LYS A 75 -5.73 3.76 -8.76
CA LYS A 75 -5.89 4.84 -9.72
C LYS A 75 -5.14 6.06 -9.23
N PHE A 76 -4.23 6.54 -10.08
CA PHE A 76 -3.49 7.78 -9.87
C PHE A 76 -3.36 8.52 -11.19
N ASP A 77 -3.09 9.81 -11.10
CA ASP A 77 -2.80 10.65 -12.26
C ASP A 77 -1.76 11.70 -11.85
N LEU A 78 -0.64 11.80 -12.57
CA LEU A 78 0.40 12.78 -12.29
C LEU A 78 -0.09 14.23 -12.48
N GLY A 79 -1.17 14.43 -13.24
CA GLY A 79 -1.82 15.72 -13.38
C GLY A 79 -2.59 16.19 -12.14
N TRP A 80 -2.82 15.32 -11.13
CA TRP A 80 -3.43 15.76 -9.87
C TRP A 80 -2.46 16.63 -9.09
N PRO A 81 -2.83 17.86 -8.71
CA PRO A 81 -1.87 18.83 -8.16
C PRO A 81 -1.09 18.31 -6.95
N PHE A 82 -1.78 17.66 -6.00
CA PHE A 82 -1.13 17.13 -4.80
C PHE A 82 -0.28 15.90 -5.10
N PHE A 83 -0.79 14.96 -5.90
CA PHE A 83 -0.07 13.73 -6.23
C PHE A 83 1.16 14.00 -7.10
N GLY A 84 1.01 14.81 -8.16
CA GLY A 84 2.12 15.17 -9.03
C GLY A 84 3.25 15.85 -8.28
N ARG A 85 2.90 16.83 -7.41
CA ARG A 85 3.88 17.51 -6.54
C ARG A 85 4.61 16.54 -5.63
N LEU A 86 3.87 15.64 -4.98
CA LEU A 86 4.43 14.64 -4.08
C LEU A 86 5.39 13.68 -4.78
N MET A 87 5.04 13.24 -6.00
CA MET A 87 5.93 12.36 -6.78
C MET A 87 7.20 13.08 -7.20
N LEU A 88 7.09 14.35 -7.61
CA LEU A 88 8.25 15.18 -7.94
C LEU A 88 9.18 15.30 -6.72
N GLU A 89 8.66 15.68 -5.55
CA GLU A 89 9.43 15.83 -4.31
C GLU A 89 10.15 14.53 -3.90
N ASP A 90 9.46 13.38 -4.01
CA ASP A 90 10.07 12.08 -3.67
C ASP A 90 11.17 11.66 -4.67
N ILE A 91 10.97 11.95 -5.97
CA ILE A 91 11.96 11.65 -7.02
C ILE A 91 13.17 12.60 -6.90
N GLU A 92 12.94 13.90 -6.74
CA GLU A 92 14.01 14.89 -6.52
C GLU A 92 14.86 14.55 -5.28
N TYR A 93 14.20 14.12 -4.20
CA TYR A 93 14.91 13.65 -3.01
C TYR A 93 15.79 12.42 -3.31
N ALA A 94 15.30 11.44 -4.06
CA ALA A 94 16.08 10.28 -4.44
C ALA A 94 17.29 10.69 -5.31
N VAL A 95 17.07 11.51 -6.33
CA VAL A 95 18.10 12.04 -7.22
C VAL A 95 19.17 12.84 -6.44
N SER A 96 18.76 13.69 -5.48
CA SER A 96 19.70 14.44 -4.63
C SER A 96 20.61 13.55 -3.77
N LYS A 97 20.23 12.26 -3.61
CA LYS A 97 21.04 11.23 -2.92
C LYS A 97 21.78 10.31 -3.90
N GLY A 98 21.79 10.63 -5.20
CA GLY A 98 22.38 9.79 -6.23
C GLY A 98 21.68 8.44 -6.42
N ARG A 99 20.38 8.36 -6.10
CA ARG A 99 19.60 7.13 -6.16
C ARG A 99 18.63 7.15 -7.33
N PRO A 100 18.60 6.13 -8.18
CA PRO A 100 17.50 5.96 -9.12
C PRO A 100 16.19 5.59 -8.39
N THR A 101 15.08 5.77 -9.08
CA THR A 101 13.75 5.48 -8.54
C THR A 101 13.06 4.42 -9.38
N ILE A 102 12.62 3.34 -8.76
CA ILE A 102 11.76 2.34 -9.35
C ILE A 102 10.32 2.67 -8.96
N VAL A 103 9.44 2.84 -9.97
CA VAL A 103 8.02 3.11 -9.74
C VAL A 103 7.20 1.88 -10.13
N LEU A 104 6.60 1.21 -9.16
CA LEU A 104 5.74 0.06 -9.39
C LEU A 104 4.29 0.54 -9.53
N SER A 105 3.81 0.67 -10.76
CA SER A 105 2.39 0.90 -11.07
C SER A 105 1.66 -0.43 -11.00
N THR A 106 0.89 -0.66 -9.92
CA THR A 106 0.34 -1.98 -9.67
C THR A 106 -1.14 -2.10 -9.97
N TYR A 107 -1.56 -3.29 -10.35
CA TYR A 107 -2.94 -3.75 -10.33
C TYR A 107 -3.01 -5.08 -9.55
N HIS A 108 -4.22 -5.49 -9.14
CA HIS A 108 -4.36 -6.77 -8.45
C HIS A 108 -5.59 -7.55 -8.94
N PHE A 109 -5.51 -8.86 -8.81
CA PHE A 109 -6.56 -9.81 -9.20
C PHE A 109 -6.45 -11.08 -8.36
N SER A 110 -7.43 -11.95 -8.45
CA SER A 110 -7.41 -13.29 -7.86
C SER A 110 -7.62 -14.33 -8.95
N LYS A 111 -6.81 -15.39 -8.94
CA LYS A 111 -6.98 -16.56 -9.82
C LYS A 111 -8.16 -17.42 -9.35
N GLY A 112 -8.40 -17.50 -8.05
CA GLY A 112 -9.43 -18.38 -7.49
C GLY A 112 -10.85 -17.81 -7.52
N ASP A 113 -11.02 -16.51 -7.28
CA ASP A 113 -12.32 -15.84 -7.34
C ASP A 113 -12.16 -14.38 -7.77
N LYS A 114 -12.75 -14.04 -8.93
CA LYS A 114 -12.71 -12.67 -9.46
C LYS A 114 -13.18 -11.60 -8.47
N HIS A 115 -14.13 -11.94 -7.57
CA HIS A 115 -14.66 -11.00 -6.57
C HIS A 115 -13.64 -10.68 -5.46
N ARG A 116 -12.53 -11.38 -5.37
CA ARG A 116 -11.37 -11.04 -4.54
C ARG A 116 -10.37 -10.12 -5.26
N GLY A 117 -10.62 -9.83 -6.55
CA GLY A 117 -9.87 -8.86 -7.33
C GLY A 117 -10.21 -7.41 -6.99
N CYS A 118 -9.90 -6.49 -7.92
CA CYS A 118 -10.01 -5.06 -7.71
C CYS A 118 -11.44 -4.52 -7.87
N ALA A 119 -12.13 -4.26 -6.77
CA ALA A 119 -13.47 -3.64 -6.79
C ALA A 119 -13.46 -2.23 -7.43
N GLY A 120 -12.34 -1.50 -7.39
CA GLY A 120 -12.19 -0.19 -8.02
C GLY A 120 -12.29 -0.20 -9.56
N TYR A 121 -12.18 -1.39 -10.16
CA TYR A 121 -12.41 -1.65 -11.59
C TYR A 121 -13.55 -2.64 -11.84
N GLY A 122 -14.48 -2.79 -10.89
CA GLY A 122 -15.57 -3.75 -11.03
C GLY A 122 -15.11 -5.19 -11.23
N TYR A 123 -13.97 -5.54 -10.65
CA TYR A 123 -13.32 -6.85 -10.77
C TYR A 123 -12.83 -7.20 -12.20
N ASP A 124 -12.74 -6.22 -13.09
CA ASP A 124 -12.16 -6.37 -14.42
C ASP A 124 -10.63 -6.21 -14.34
N THR A 125 -9.93 -7.34 -14.43
CA THR A 125 -8.46 -7.41 -14.40
C THR A 125 -7.81 -6.70 -15.59
N ASN A 126 -8.44 -6.76 -16.78
CA ASN A 126 -7.90 -6.10 -17.98
C ASN A 126 -8.01 -4.57 -17.86
N ALA A 127 -9.14 -4.07 -17.36
CA ALA A 127 -9.31 -2.65 -17.08
C ALA A 127 -8.31 -2.16 -16.01
N ALA A 128 -8.08 -2.94 -14.94
CA ALA A 128 -7.11 -2.62 -13.91
C ALA A 128 -5.67 -2.58 -14.46
N LYS A 129 -5.28 -3.59 -15.27
CA LYS A 129 -3.98 -3.64 -15.96
C LYS A 129 -3.80 -2.46 -16.92
N LYS A 130 -4.83 -2.10 -17.69
CA LYS A 130 -4.82 -0.93 -18.59
C LYS A 130 -4.60 0.37 -17.79
N GLY A 131 -5.24 0.50 -16.63
CA GLY A 131 -5.02 1.64 -15.72
C GLY A 131 -3.58 1.73 -15.24
N ALA A 132 -2.98 0.62 -14.81
CA ALA A 132 -1.58 0.58 -14.40
C ALA A 132 -0.62 0.90 -15.56
N LYS A 133 -0.89 0.44 -16.79
CA LYS A 133 -0.12 0.81 -17.98
C LYS A 133 -0.18 2.30 -18.26
N LYS A 134 -1.39 2.91 -18.24
CA LYS A 134 -1.56 4.35 -18.42
C LYS A 134 -0.72 5.15 -17.42
N LEU A 135 -0.72 4.73 -16.16
CA LEU A 135 0.06 5.39 -15.12
C LEU A 135 1.57 5.25 -15.35
N ARG A 136 2.06 4.04 -15.69
CA ARG A 136 3.45 3.81 -16.11
C ARG A 136 3.84 4.77 -17.24
N ASP A 137 2.98 4.92 -18.25
CA ASP A 137 3.24 5.77 -19.41
C ASP A 137 3.31 7.26 -19.02
N GLN A 138 2.51 7.73 -18.08
CA GLN A 138 2.62 9.08 -17.51
C GLN A 138 3.99 9.29 -16.83
N PHE A 139 4.46 8.35 -16.03
CA PHE A 139 5.80 8.44 -15.43
C PHE A 139 6.91 8.41 -16.47
N LYS A 140 6.79 7.55 -17.48
CA LYS A 140 7.75 7.49 -18.58
C LYS A 140 7.80 8.82 -19.34
N PHE A 141 6.65 9.43 -19.63
CA PHE A 141 6.57 10.71 -20.29
C PHE A 141 7.17 11.84 -19.43
N ALA A 142 6.82 11.88 -18.15
CA ALA A 142 7.23 12.99 -17.27
C ALA A 142 8.70 12.91 -16.84
N PHE A 143 9.27 11.72 -16.69
CA PHE A 143 10.59 11.51 -16.09
C PHE A 143 11.54 10.64 -16.94
N GLY A 144 11.07 10.07 -18.06
CA GLY A 144 11.82 9.07 -18.83
C GLY A 144 12.64 9.61 -19.98
N GLY A 145 12.47 10.90 -20.33
CA GLY A 145 13.26 11.51 -21.41
C GLY A 145 14.68 11.82 -20.94
N ASN A 146 15.72 11.16 -21.46
CA ASN A 146 17.14 11.35 -21.14
C ASN A 146 17.56 11.21 -19.67
N HIS A 147 16.64 10.92 -18.75
CA HIS A 147 16.93 10.75 -17.34
C HIS A 147 16.89 9.27 -16.95
N ILE A 148 18.07 8.71 -16.78
CA ILE A 148 18.34 7.35 -16.27
C ILE A 148 17.94 7.23 -14.77
N ALA A 149 17.08 8.13 -14.28
CA ALA A 149 16.79 8.24 -12.85
C ALA A 149 15.46 7.59 -12.42
N VAL A 150 14.50 7.40 -13.34
CA VAL A 150 13.16 6.87 -12.99
C VAL A 150 12.75 5.74 -13.92
N PHE A 151 12.45 4.58 -13.33
CA PHE A 151 12.08 3.35 -14.05
C PHE A 151 10.67 2.91 -13.65
N PRO A 152 9.65 3.30 -14.42
CA PRO A 152 8.28 2.90 -14.15
C PRO A 152 7.99 1.51 -14.73
N LEU A 153 7.45 0.62 -13.89
CA LEU A 153 7.08 -0.75 -14.22
C LEU A 153 5.60 -1.00 -13.98
N VAL A 154 5.01 -1.91 -14.75
CA VAL A 154 3.67 -2.46 -14.49
C VAL A 154 3.83 -3.79 -13.78
N VAL A 155 3.21 -3.92 -12.60
CA VAL A 155 3.28 -5.14 -11.79
C VAL A 155 1.88 -5.59 -11.40
N GLY A 156 1.50 -6.80 -11.80
CA GLY A 156 0.31 -7.50 -11.31
C GLY A 156 0.58 -8.10 -9.94
N ILE A 157 -0.42 -8.09 -9.06
CA ILE A 157 -0.37 -8.75 -7.76
C ILE A 157 -1.52 -9.76 -7.72
N GLU A 158 -1.19 -11.03 -7.73
CA GLU A 158 -2.16 -12.10 -7.51
C GLU A 158 -2.43 -12.21 -6.00
N THR A 159 -3.70 -12.09 -5.58
CA THR A 159 -4.04 -11.90 -4.17
C THR A 159 -4.18 -13.17 -3.36
N ASP A 160 -4.31 -14.34 -4.00
CA ASP A 160 -4.50 -15.62 -3.30
C ASP A 160 -3.17 -16.20 -2.79
N GLU A 161 -2.08 -16.00 -3.55
CA GLU A 161 -0.73 -16.44 -3.19
C GLU A 161 0.24 -15.28 -2.92
N GLY A 162 -0.13 -14.04 -3.28
CA GLY A 162 0.75 -12.87 -3.20
C GLY A 162 1.82 -12.83 -4.30
N GLY A 163 1.64 -13.59 -5.38
CA GLY A 163 2.57 -13.65 -6.50
C GLY A 163 2.61 -12.36 -7.30
N LEU A 164 3.82 -11.96 -7.74
CA LEU A 164 4.03 -10.79 -8.58
C LEU A 164 4.18 -11.17 -10.04
N ILE A 165 3.59 -10.36 -10.93
CA ILE A 165 3.70 -10.52 -12.38
C ILE A 165 4.26 -9.22 -12.97
N PHE A 166 5.47 -9.27 -13.49
CA PHE A 166 6.11 -8.16 -14.18
C PHE A 166 5.69 -8.14 -15.65
N HIS A 167 5.46 -6.96 -16.20
CA HIS A 167 5.04 -6.77 -17.60
C HIS A 167 6.03 -5.90 -18.35
N SER A 168 6.54 -6.39 -19.48
CA SER A 168 7.28 -5.56 -20.42
C SER A 168 6.38 -4.49 -21.06
N GLU A 169 6.96 -3.60 -21.83
CA GLU A 169 6.17 -2.65 -22.65
C GLU A 169 5.37 -3.39 -23.73
N GLY A 170 5.89 -4.48 -24.23
CA GLY A 170 5.22 -5.35 -25.20
C GLY A 170 4.27 -6.37 -24.56
N ALA A 171 4.32 -7.61 -25.06
CA ALA A 171 3.45 -8.70 -24.63
C ALA A 171 4.07 -9.61 -23.56
N GLN A 172 5.38 -9.49 -23.29
CA GLN A 172 6.08 -10.39 -22.40
C GLN A 172 5.68 -10.16 -20.94
N THR A 173 5.63 -11.27 -20.19
CA THR A 173 5.35 -11.27 -18.75
C THR A 173 6.28 -12.23 -18.04
N PHE A 174 6.61 -11.89 -16.79
CA PHE A 174 7.32 -12.77 -15.87
C PHE A 174 6.45 -12.95 -14.62
N ASP A 175 5.79 -14.11 -14.51
CA ASP A 175 5.02 -14.52 -13.34
C ASP A 175 5.95 -15.22 -12.35
N VAL A 176 6.23 -14.57 -11.23
CA VAL A 176 7.14 -15.08 -10.19
C VAL A 176 6.62 -16.41 -9.60
N ALA A 177 5.30 -16.57 -9.52
CA ALA A 177 4.69 -17.77 -8.97
C ALA A 177 4.85 -19.00 -9.89
N GLU A 178 5.09 -18.79 -11.19
CA GLU A 178 5.40 -19.85 -12.16
C GLU A 178 6.91 -20.16 -12.22
N HIS A 179 7.75 -19.32 -11.59
CA HIS A 179 9.21 -19.41 -11.64
C HIS A 179 9.83 -19.39 -10.22
N ILE A 180 9.21 -20.08 -9.26
CA ILE A 180 9.65 -20.05 -7.84
C ILE A 180 11.06 -20.63 -7.64
N ASP A 181 11.52 -21.49 -8.53
CA ASP A 181 12.84 -22.15 -8.47
C ASP A 181 13.87 -21.49 -9.41
N ALA A 182 13.51 -20.39 -10.10
CA ALA A 182 14.42 -19.73 -11.01
C ALA A 182 15.60 -19.10 -10.23
N SER A 183 16.84 -19.33 -10.73
CA SER A 183 18.04 -18.72 -10.16
C SER A 183 18.08 -17.21 -10.40
N ALA A 184 18.90 -16.49 -9.61
CA ALA A 184 19.14 -15.05 -9.81
C ALA A 184 19.60 -14.73 -11.24
N GLU A 185 20.47 -15.56 -11.81
CA GLU A 185 20.99 -15.40 -13.16
C GLU A 185 19.89 -15.55 -14.22
N ASN A 186 19.02 -16.56 -14.07
CA ASN A 186 17.88 -16.77 -14.97
C ASN A 186 16.90 -15.59 -14.89
N ILE A 187 16.61 -15.11 -13.68
CA ILE A 187 15.72 -13.94 -13.48
C ILE A 187 16.36 -12.71 -14.13
N HIS A 188 17.64 -12.47 -13.90
CA HIS A 188 18.37 -11.34 -14.49
C HIS A 188 18.30 -11.37 -16.02
N THR A 189 18.59 -12.52 -16.63
CA THR A 189 18.51 -12.73 -18.08
C THR A 189 17.12 -12.45 -18.63
N GLN A 190 16.08 -12.95 -17.95
CA GLN A 190 14.71 -12.74 -18.35
C GLN A 190 14.30 -11.25 -18.26
N LEU A 191 14.67 -10.57 -17.17
CA LEU A 191 14.39 -9.13 -17.01
C LEU A 191 15.14 -8.30 -18.04
N ARG A 192 16.40 -8.65 -18.35
CA ARG A 192 17.17 -7.99 -19.40
C ARG A 192 16.49 -8.10 -20.76
N HIS A 193 15.95 -9.27 -21.08
CA HIS A 193 15.20 -9.48 -22.32
C HIS A 193 13.88 -8.69 -22.33
N MET A 194 13.19 -8.60 -21.19
CA MET A 194 11.91 -7.86 -21.06
C MET A 194 12.10 -6.34 -21.08
N TYR A 195 13.25 -5.86 -20.60
CA TYR A 195 13.55 -4.44 -20.39
C TYR A 195 14.94 -4.09 -20.94
N PRO A 196 15.15 -4.15 -22.27
CA PRO A 196 16.48 -3.97 -22.88
C PRO A 196 17.11 -2.59 -22.60
N GLU A 197 16.28 -1.56 -22.39
CA GLU A 197 16.70 -0.19 -22.07
C GLU A 197 17.03 0.03 -20.58
N MET A 198 16.71 -0.95 -19.71
CA MET A 198 16.93 -0.81 -18.27
C MET A 198 18.39 -1.07 -17.91
N PRO A 199 19.07 -0.17 -17.17
CA PRO A 199 20.43 -0.42 -16.72
C PRO A 199 20.51 -1.67 -15.83
N ASP A 200 21.63 -2.43 -15.93
CA ASP A 200 21.85 -3.64 -15.13
C ASP A 200 21.66 -3.39 -13.63
N ARG A 201 22.14 -2.25 -13.16
CA ARG A 201 21.99 -1.85 -11.76
C ARG A 201 20.53 -1.85 -11.28
N ILE A 202 19.59 -1.44 -12.12
CA ILE A 202 18.16 -1.43 -11.77
C ILE A 202 17.61 -2.85 -11.78
N ILE A 203 18.05 -3.68 -12.71
CA ILE A 203 17.70 -5.11 -12.73
C ILE A 203 18.21 -5.78 -11.45
N GLU A 204 19.46 -5.51 -11.04
CA GLU A 204 20.02 -5.98 -9.78
C GLU A 204 19.23 -5.54 -8.55
N ASP A 205 18.71 -4.31 -8.55
CA ASP A 205 17.87 -3.79 -7.47
C ASP A 205 16.46 -4.43 -7.45
N LEU A 206 15.98 -5.00 -8.57
CA LEU A 206 14.73 -5.76 -8.65
C LEU A 206 14.88 -7.23 -8.18
N LEU A 207 16.07 -7.82 -8.31
CA LEU A 207 16.30 -9.23 -7.96
C LEU A 207 15.87 -9.58 -6.54
N PRO A 208 16.23 -8.83 -5.47
CA PRO A 208 15.82 -9.18 -4.11
C PRO A 208 14.31 -9.12 -3.90
N LEU A 209 13.59 -8.25 -4.62
CA LEU A 209 12.12 -8.22 -4.56
C LEU A 209 11.52 -9.48 -5.15
N ILE A 210 12.05 -9.94 -6.28
CA ILE A 210 11.57 -11.14 -6.99
C ILE A 210 11.93 -12.39 -6.19
N GLN A 211 13.18 -12.53 -5.74
CA GLN A 211 13.61 -13.67 -4.92
C GLN A 211 12.87 -13.73 -3.58
N GLY A 212 12.61 -12.57 -2.96
CA GLY A 212 11.78 -12.48 -1.76
C GLY A 212 10.34 -12.93 -2.03
N ASN A 213 9.79 -12.59 -3.20
CA ASN A 213 8.45 -13.03 -3.61
C ASN A 213 8.41 -14.53 -3.94
N GLN A 214 9.43 -15.11 -4.58
CA GLN A 214 9.55 -16.56 -4.76
C GLN A 214 9.43 -17.30 -3.42
N LYS A 215 10.21 -16.87 -2.41
CA LYS A 215 10.17 -17.46 -1.06
C LYS A 215 8.78 -17.32 -0.44
N TYR A 216 8.18 -16.14 -0.54
CA TYR A 216 6.84 -15.89 0.02
C TYR A 216 5.80 -16.79 -0.61
N VAL A 217 5.75 -16.91 -1.94
CA VAL A 217 4.80 -17.78 -2.66
C VAL A 217 5.02 -19.25 -2.27
N ALA A 218 6.27 -19.71 -2.21
CA ALA A 218 6.58 -21.07 -1.77
C ALA A 218 6.07 -21.35 -0.35
N GLU A 219 6.25 -20.39 0.59
CA GLU A 219 5.72 -20.52 1.95
C GLU A 219 4.19 -20.54 2.00
N VAL A 220 3.52 -19.69 1.20
CA VAL A 220 2.04 -19.67 1.12
C VAL A 220 1.53 -21.01 0.60
N ARG A 221 2.13 -21.54 -0.46
CA ARG A 221 1.77 -22.86 -1.03
C ARG A 221 1.98 -23.98 -0.03
N ALA A 222 3.08 -23.96 0.71
CA ALA A 222 3.35 -24.96 1.75
C ALA A 222 2.35 -24.89 2.92
N LYS A 223 1.97 -23.70 3.35
CA LYS A 223 1.03 -23.47 4.48
C LYS A 223 -0.44 -23.71 4.09
N LYS A 224 -0.79 -23.59 2.80
CA LYS A 224 -2.17 -23.72 2.28
C LYS A 224 -3.19 -22.98 3.15
N PRO A 225 -3.12 -21.63 3.24
CA PRO A 225 -4.01 -20.87 4.11
C PRO A 225 -5.47 -21.15 3.72
N PRO A 226 -6.38 -21.23 4.72
CA PRO A 226 -7.78 -21.48 4.43
C PRO A 226 -8.36 -20.32 3.62
N VAL A 227 -9.27 -20.63 2.67
CA VAL A 227 -9.91 -19.64 1.78
C VAL A 227 -10.53 -18.48 2.57
N VAL A 228 -11.02 -18.74 3.78
CA VAL A 228 -11.60 -17.72 4.67
C VAL A 228 -10.61 -16.59 5.01
N ASP A 229 -9.32 -16.84 4.95
CA ASP A 229 -8.29 -15.82 5.19
C ASP A 229 -8.01 -14.94 3.96
N LEU A 230 -8.48 -15.36 2.80
CA LEU A 230 -8.40 -14.62 1.54
C LEU A 230 -9.61 -13.69 1.33
N GLU A 231 -10.70 -13.92 2.06
CA GLU A 231 -11.94 -13.16 1.95
C GLU A 231 -11.81 -11.73 2.48
N HIS A 232 -12.63 -10.86 1.91
CA HIS A 232 -12.75 -9.48 2.34
C HIS A 232 -13.39 -9.38 3.74
N LYS A 233 -12.65 -8.85 4.71
CA LYS A 233 -13.07 -8.63 6.11
C LYS A 233 -12.78 -7.21 6.57
N GLU A 234 -12.77 -6.26 5.62
CA GLU A 234 -12.43 -4.88 5.93
C GLU A 234 -13.41 -4.31 6.94
N GLN A 235 -12.83 -3.71 7.97
CA GLN A 235 -13.49 -3.14 9.13
C GLN A 235 -12.86 -1.80 9.52
N ILE A 236 -11.69 -1.49 8.95
CA ILE A 236 -10.91 -0.29 9.23
C ILE A 236 -10.81 0.54 7.96
N ILE A 237 -11.20 1.80 8.02
CA ILE A 237 -11.03 2.81 6.98
C ILE A 237 -9.88 3.70 7.44
N ALA A 238 -8.70 3.54 6.85
CA ALA A 238 -7.52 4.32 7.18
C ALA A 238 -7.32 5.41 6.12
N VAL A 239 -7.41 6.68 6.52
CA VAL A 239 -7.31 7.82 5.60
C VAL A 239 -6.09 8.68 5.97
N GLY A 240 -5.24 8.93 4.98
CA GLY A 240 -4.03 9.71 5.17
C GLY A 240 -2.77 9.05 4.61
N ARG A 241 -1.64 9.35 5.22
CA ARG A 241 -0.30 8.87 4.81
C ARG A 241 0.45 8.28 6.00
N GLY A 242 1.54 7.56 5.71
CA GLY A 242 2.41 6.99 6.73
C GLY A 242 1.94 5.62 7.26
N PHE A 243 1.05 4.93 6.54
CA PHE A 243 0.52 3.62 6.92
C PHE A 243 1.36 2.43 6.45
N ASP A 244 2.62 2.61 6.11
CA ASP A 244 3.53 1.52 5.78
C ASP A 244 3.75 0.54 6.96
N TRP A 245 3.54 1.01 8.21
CA TRP A 245 3.52 0.17 9.40
C TRP A 245 2.23 -0.66 9.55
N LEU A 246 1.11 -0.23 8.94
CA LEU A 246 -0.19 -0.85 9.16
C LEU A 246 -0.36 -2.07 8.25
N HIS A 247 -0.08 -3.23 8.80
CA HIS A 247 -0.37 -4.51 8.17
C HIS A 247 -1.41 -5.28 9.00
N VAL A 248 -2.66 -5.17 8.60
CA VAL A 248 -3.80 -5.92 9.14
C VAL A 248 -4.51 -6.61 7.97
N PRO A 249 -4.06 -7.81 7.60
CA PRO A 249 -4.55 -8.52 6.42
C PRO A 249 -6.08 -8.57 6.43
N ASN A 250 -6.70 -8.35 5.27
CA ASN A 250 -8.13 -8.42 5.03
C ASN A 250 -9.00 -7.49 5.90
N ARG A 251 -8.42 -6.58 6.71
CA ARG A 251 -9.19 -5.77 7.68
C ARG A 251 -9.14 -4.27 7.44
N ALA A 252 -8.22 -3.78 6.62
CA ALA A 252 -8.06 -2.35 6.38
C ALA A 252 -8.21 -1.96 4.91
N LEU A 253 -8.89 -0.85 4.67
CA LEU A 253 -8.86 -0.09 3.41
C LEU A 253 -8.03 1.17 3.67
N ILE A 254 -6.94 1.35 2.93
CA ILE A 254 -5.99 2.44 3.15
C ILE A 254 -6.09 3.42 1.98
N ILE A 255 -6.45 4.66 2.27
CA ILE A 255 -6.77 5.71 1.30
C ILE A 255 -5.84 6.89 1.52
N GLY A 256 -4.98 7.18 0.54
CA GLY A 256 -4.24 8.44 0.54
C GLY A 256 -5.08 9.57 -0.05
N PRO A 257 -4.95 10.80 0.45
CA PRO A 257 -5.70 11.96 -0.05
C PRO A 257 -5.02 12.55 -1.30
N TYR A 258 -4.82 11.72 -2.33
CA TYR A 258 -4.08 12.08 -3.55
C TYR A 258 -5.00 12.58 -4.65
N ASP A 259 -6.16 11.92 -4.81
CA ASP A 259 -7.20 12.25 -5.77
C ASP A 259 -7.89 13.54 -5.36
N PRO A 260 -8.13 14.50 -6.24
CA PRO A 260 -8.96 15.67 -5.96
C PRO A 260 -10.36 15.31 -5.43
N ARG A 261 -10.84 14.11 -5.77
CA ARG A 261 -12.11 13.53 -5.28
C ARG A 261 -11.90 12.36 -4.31
N TRP A 262 -10.91 12.46 -3.44
CA TRP A 262 -10.59 11.41 -2.46
C TRP A 262 -11.79 11.02 -1.55
N GLU A 263 -12.78 11.91 -1.45
CA GLU A 263 -14.07 11.66 -0.77
C GLU A 263 -14.82 10.45 -1.36
N ASP A 264 -14.73 10.22 -2.66
CA ASP A 264 -15.35 9.07 -3.32
C ASP A 264 -14.78 7.76 -2.81
N ALA A 265 -13.48 7.69 -2.60
CA ALA A 265 -12.81 6.51 -2.05
C ALA A 265 -13.26 6.22 -0.61
N ILE A 266 -13.50 7.26 0.21
CA ILE A 266 -14.01 7.11 1.58
C ILE A 266 -15.43 6.56 1.59
N ALA A 267 -16.31 7.12 0.73
CA ALA A 267 -17.67 6.65 0.63
C ALA A 267 -17.74 5.18 0.16
N VAL A 268 -16.93 4.81 -0.82
CA VAL A 268 -16.80 3.42 -1.28
C VAL A 268 -16.32 2.52 -0.16
N ALA A 269 -15.28 2.92 0.58
CA ALA A 269 -14.76 2.15 1.72
C ALA A 269 -15.83 1.95 2.81
N GLY A 270 -16.60 3.00 3.13
CA GLY A 270 -17.72 2.91 4.08
C GLY A 270 -18.78 1.89 3.64
N ASN A 271 -19.12 1.88 2.35
CA ASN A 271 -20.07 0.92 1.78
C ASN A 271 -19.53 -0.51 1.78
N ILE A 272 -18.22 -0.71 1.51
CA ILE A 272 -17.58 -2.03 1.61
C ILE A 272 -17.69 -2.56 3.05
N VAL A 273 -17.37 -1.75 4.06
CA VAL A 273 -17.47 -2.15 5.47
C VAL A 273 -18.90 -2.52 5.85
N LEU A 274 -19.90 -1.72 5.44
CA LEU A 274 -21.32 -2.06 5.65
C LEU A 274 -21.72 -3.34 4.92
N GLY A 275 -21.23 -3.55 3.71
CA GLY A 275 -21.45 -4.78 2.95
C GLY A 275 -20.88 -6.00 3.67
N ASN A 276 -19.69 -5.89 4.26
CA ASN A 276 -19.05 -6.95 5.04
C ASN A 276 -19.85 -7.27 6.32
N MET A 277 -20.42 -6.25 7.00
CA MET A 277 -21.33 -6.45 8.14
C MET A 277 -22.60 -7.19 7.71
N LYS A 278 -23.24 -6.73 6.62
CA LYS A 278 -24.45 -7.36 6.09
C LYS A 278 -24.23 -8.80 5.66
N ALA A 279 -23.09 -9.08 5.03
CA ALA A 279 -22.69 -10.42 4.62
C ALA A 279 -22.16 -11.29 5.77
N LYS A 280 -22.17 -10.78 7.02
CA LYS A 280 -21.66 -11.45 8.24
C LYS A 280 -20.16 -11.86 8.13
N ARG A 281 -19.39 -11.22 7.27
CA ARG A 281 -17.93 -11.43 7.16
C ARG A 281 -17.19 -10.83 8.35
N ILE A 282 -17.75 -9.77 8.95
CA ILE A 282 -17.25 -9.14 10.18
C ILE A 282 -18.39 -9.05 11.20
N PRO A 283 -18.07 -9.17 12.52
CA PRO A 283 -19.08 -9.04 13.56
C PRO A 283 -19.62 -7.61 13.64
N GLU A 284 -20.91 -7.44 13.46
CA GLU A 284 -21.57 -6.12 13.52
C GLU A 284 -21.37 -5.42 14.87
N LYS A 285 -21.31 -6.19 15.95
CA LYS A 285 -21.10 -5.69 17.31
C LYS A 285 -19.75 -4.98 17.52
N ASP A 286 -18.73 -5.35 16.75
CA ASP A 286 -17.39 -4.76 16.84
C ASP A 286 -17.35 -3.39 16.16
N GLY A 287 -18.29 -3.11 15.26
CA GLY A 287 -18.40 -1.85 14.54
C GLY A 287 -17.32 -1.67 13.49
N ALA A 288 -16.99 -0.42 13.18
CA ALA A 288 -15.95 -0.01 12.25
C ALA A 288 -15.02 1.00 12.90
N LEU A 289 -13.80 1.12 12.37
CA LEU A 289 -12.84 2.14 12.79
C LEU A 289 -12.50 3.05 11.61
N LEU A 290 -12.62 4.37 11.82
CA LEU A 290 -12.03 5.39 10.98
C LEU A 290 -10.70 5.83 11.62
N LEU A 291 -9.60 5.54 10.94
CA LEU A 291 -8.24 5.86 11.38
C LEU A 291 -7.66 6.95 10.49
N LEU A 292 -7.32 8.10 11.09
CA LEU A 292 -6.78 9.25 10.37
C LEU A 292 -5.32 9.44 10.74
N CYS A 293 -4.46 9.68 9.72
CA CYS A 293 -3.04 9.82 10.00
C CYS A 293 -2.33 10.73 8.99
N ALA A 294 -1.50 11.63 9.50
CA ALA A 294 -0.51 12.35 8.73
C ALA A 294 0.90 12.09 9.30
N PRO A 295 1.92 11.90 8.44
CA PRO A 295 3.28 11.66 8.89
C PRO A 295 4.02 12.95 9.20
N PHE A 296 5.01 12.86 10.11
CA PHE A 296 6.01 13.88 10.38
C PHE A 296 7.40 13.24 10.52
N ARG A 297 8.45 14.05 10.42
CA ARG A 297 9.85 13.61 10.57
C ARG A 297 10.54 14.28 11.75
N THR A 298 10.22 15.53 12.03
CA THR A 298 10.92 16.36 13.00
C THR A 298 9.93 16.91 14.02
N ILE A 299 10.10 16.51 15.28
CA ILE A 299 9.31 17.05 16.39
C ILE A 299 9.54 18.57 16.46
N GLY A 300 8.46 19.33 16.57
CA GLY A 300 8.50 20.79 16.65
C GLY A 300 8.62 21.52 15.31
N ALA A 301 9.02 20.83 14.21
CA ALA A 301 9.08 21.45 12.90
C ALA A 301 7.83 21.16 12.06
N ASP A 302 7.63 19.90 11.64
CA ASP A 302 6.53 19.49 10.77
C ASP A 302 5.40 18.75 11.51
N GLN A 303 5.59 18.42 12.79
CA GLN A 303 4.58 17.72 13.59
C GLN A 303 3.30 18.55 13.77
N GLY A 304 3.40 19.86 13.99
CA GLY A 304 2.23 20.75 14.10
C GLY A 304 1.39 20.73 12.83
N VAL A 305 2.04 20.83 11.67
CA VAL A 305 1.36 20.74 10.37
C VAL A 305 0.74 19.36 10.16
N ALA A 306 1.38 18.28 10.60
CA ALA A 306 0.82 16.93 10.53
C ALA A 306 -0.42 16.78 11.42
N ILE A 307 -0.46 17.42 12.59
CA ILE A 307 -1.65 17.47 13.46
C ILE A 307 -2.80 18.16 12.72
N GLU A 308 -2.59 19.36 12.16
CA GLU A 308 -3.63 20.07 11.42
C GLU A 308 -4.13 19.30 10.21
N LYS A 309 -3.24 18.66 9.43
CA LYS A 309 -3.61 17.77 8.33
C LYS A 309 -4.46 16.60 8.81
N THR A 310 -4.10 15.97 9.94
CA THR A 310 -4.88 14.85 10.50
C THR A 310 -6.27 15.30 10.94
N LEU A 311 -6.38 16.46 11.60
CA LEU A 311 -7.65 17.01 12.05
C LEU A 311 -8.55 17.39 10.85
N PHE A 312 -7.96 17.98 9.80
CA PHE A 312 -8.67 18.25 8.54
C PHE A 312 -9.21 16.95 7.92
N LEU A 313 -8.35 15.93 7.75
CA LEU A 313 -8.76 14.64 7.21
C LEU A 313 -9.87 14.01 8.03
N ALA A 314 -9.84 14.16 9.36
CA ALA A 314 -10.84 13.61 10.25
C ALA A 314 -12.21 14.29 10.09
N ARG A 315 -12.24 15.62 10.07
CA ARG A 315 -13.48 16.39 9.84
C ARG A 315 -14.12 16.03 8.51
N GLU A 316 -13.31 16.04 7.43
CA GLU A 316 -13.83 15.77 6.08
C GLU A 316 -14.27 14.30 5.91
N SER A 317 -13.49 13.35 6.42
CA SER A 317 -13.87 11.93 6.34
C SER A 317 -15.14 11.65 7.14
N GLU A 318 -15.31 12.23 8.32
CA GLU A 318 -16.52 12.10 9.11
C GLU A 318 -17.72 12.73 8.39
N ARG A 319 -17.54 13.94 7.78
CA ARG A 319 -18.57 14.61 6.97
C ARG A 319 -19.04 13.71 5.83
N VAL A 320 -18.08 13.19 5.01
CA VAL A 320 -18.39 12.32 3.88
C VAL A 320 -19.15 11.06 4.31
N LEU A 321 -18.70 10.40 5.38
CA LEU A 321 -19.38 9.20 5.88
C LEU A 321 -20.78 9.53 6.41
N ARG A 322 -20.96 10.67 7.07
CA ARG A 322 -22.25 11.13 7.58
C ARG A 322 -23.23 11.42 6.45
N GLU A 323 -22.81 12.09 5.41
CA GLU A 323 -23.65 12.48 4.27
C GLU A 323 -23.93 11.32 3.32
N ARG A 324 -22.90 10.53 2.99
CA ARG A 324 -22.98 9.54 1.91
C ARG A 324 -23.14 8.09 2.39
N VAL A 325 -22.80 7.80 3.67
CA VAL A 325 -22.87 6.46 4.26
C VAL A 325 -23.41 6.52 5.70
N PRO A 326 -24.58 7.17 5.97
CA PRO A 326 -25.03 7.51 7.33
C PRO A 326 -25.22 6.29 8.24
N LYS A 327 -25.49 5.13 7.69
CA LYS A 327 -25.71 3.89 8.46
C LYS A 327 -24.44 3.44 9.22
N ILE A 328 -23.24 3.80 8.76
CA ILE A 328 -21.98 3.41 9.42
C ILE A 328 -21.75 4.22 10.70
N MET A 329 -22.29 5.44 10.79
CA MET A 329 -21.99 6.40 11.88
C MET A 329 -22.36 5.89 13.27
N LYS A 330 -23.40 5.06 13.38
CA LYS A 330 -23.83 4.46 14.68
C LYS A 330 -22.84 3.41 15.20
N LYS A 331 -21.96 2.91 14.34
CA LYS A 331 -21.03 1.80 14.61
C LYS A 331 -19.57 2.23 14.49
N LEU A 332 -19.32 3.52 14.19
CA LEU A 332 -18.00 4.05 13.88
C LEU A 332 -17.25 4.45 15.15
N GLN A 333 -16.05 3.90 15.33
CA GLN A 333 -15.02 4.41 16.23
C GLN A 333 -14.11 5.33 15.40
N ILE A 334 -13.59 6.40 15.99
CA ILE A 334 -12.66 7.33 15.32
C ILE A 334 -11.36 7.39 16.13
N LEU A 335 -10.24 7.28 15.44
CA LEU A 335 -8.90 7.44 15.99
C LEU A 335 -8.11 8.37 15.08
N ALA A 336 -7.70 9.52 15.59
CA ALA A 336 -6.86 10.48 14.89
C ALA A 336 -5.47 10.53 15.54
N GLY A 337 -4.42 10.48 14.72
CA GLY A 337 -3.04 10.56 15.20
C GLY A 337 -2.07 10.96 14.10
N THR A 338 -0.87 11.34 14.51
CA THR A 338 0.26 11.53 13.60
C THR A 338 1.24 10.38 13.72
N VAL A 339 1.98 10.08 12.67
CA VAL A 339 3.01 9.03 12.70
C VAL A 339 4.40 9.62 12.53
N ASP A 340 5.28 9.29 13.44
CA ASP A 340 6.71 9.58 13.31
C ASP A 340 7.34 8.64 12.27
N LEU A 341 7.85 9.20 11.19
CA LEU A 341 8.47 8.41 10.11
C LEU A 341 9.80 7.75 10.52
N ASN A 342 10.43 8.20 11.62
CA ASN A 342 11.68 7.61 12.10
C ASN A 342 11.44 6.35 12.95
N THR A 343 10.31 6.30 13.66
CA THR A 343 9.99 5.22 14.60
C THR A 343 8.76 4.41 14.19
N ARG A 344 7.94 4.93 13.30
CA ARG A 344 6.60 4.40 12.96
C ARG A 344 5.60 4.44 14.11
N ALA A 345 5.93 5.15 15.18
CA ALA A 345 5.03 5.31 16.33
C ALA A 345 3.86 6.24 15.98
N LEU A 346 2.65 5.82 16.35
CA LEU A 346 1.43 6.61 16.22
C LEU A 346 1.23 7.46 17.48
N HIS A 347 1.27 8.77 17.31
CA HIS A 347 1.00 9.74 18.37
C HIS A 347 -0.48 10.13 18.32
N VAL A 348 -1.24 9.70 19.30
CA VAL A 348 -2.69 9.91 19.34
C VAL A 348 -3.01 11.39 19.61
N ILE A 349 -3.86 11.97 18.76
CA ILE A 349 -4.41 13.33 18.92
C ILE A 349 -5.79 13.24 19.57
N SER A 350 -6.66 12.36 19.06
CA SER A 350 -8.03 12.22 19.54
C SER A 350 -8.54 10.78 19.42
N LYS A 351 -9.39 10.40 20.38
CA LYS A 351 -10.18 9.17 20.37
C LYS A 351 -11.65 9.53 20.49
N GLY A 352 -12.45 9.14 19.51
CA GLY A 352 -13.89 9.47 19.46
C GLY A 352 -14.20 10.65 18.54
N LYS A 353 -15.44 11.16 18.62
CA LYS A 353 -15.87 12.30 17.81
C LYS A 353 -14.98 13.50 18.09
N LEU A 354 -14.53 14.17 17.04
CA LEU A 354 -13.84 15.43 17.20
C LEU A 354 -14.86 16.46 17.71
N SER A 355 -14.70 16.91 18.96
CA SER A 355 -15.38 18.13 19.41
C SER A 355 -14.88 19.28 18.55
N ARG A 356 -15.82 20.11 18.09
CA ARG A 356 -15.55 21.33 17.32
C ARG A 356 -14.64 22.28 18.07
#